data_78342937fcf262852425db686bcc0d94
#
_entry.id   78342937fcf262852425db686bcc0d94
#
_cell.length_a   1.000
_cell.length_b   1.000
_cell.length_c   1.000
_cell.angle_alpha   90.00
_cell.angle_beta   90.00
_cell.angle_gamma   90.00
#
_symmetry.space_group_name_H-M   'P 1'
#
loop_
_entity.id
_entity.type
_entity.pdbx_description
1 polymer ?
#
loop_
_entity_poly.entity_id
_entity_poly.type
_entity_poly.pdbx_seq_one_letter_code
_entity_poly.pdbx_strand_id
1 'polypeptide(L)'
;TFIRQNPEFVKTAVQNRNGDPAVIDELMAVDAQRRAAISQSEAMQASRNRLSNFMPLLQQLKKANGDADALSKAEGRVQAFCAEFAADTPEGAAKALLSEAVQKAEAGALAGDAFESIKQRFLSLMKKEDGAEAKQKVDALEKRFTEILLTIPNIQHESVPVGKDDSENVEVRRWGEPTQFDFEPKPHWDLGQALGWFDWDAAARVTGSRFTFYKGLGARLERSLFNFMMNTHADHGYTEVLPPYIVHRHSMVGTGQLPKFEEDAFKVVGQDYFLIPTAEVPVTNMYRDCILKAEELPLRYCAFSACFRAEAGSAGRDTRGIIRQHQFNKVEMVHFAHPDDSYQDLER
;
A
#
# COMPACT_ATOMS: atom_id res chain seq x y z
N THR A 1 -2.04 -11.40 9.51
CA THR A 1 -2.20 -12.36 10.63
C THR A 1 -3.65 -12.42 11.11
N PHE A 2 -4.31 -11.29 11.40
CA PHE A 2 -5.68 -11.24 11.93
C PHE A 2 -6.70 -12.01 11.06
N ILE A 3 -6.72 -11.76 9.73
CA ILE A 3 -7.65 -12.44 8.80
C ILE A 3 -7.46 -13.98 8.84
N ARG A 4 -6.22 -14.46 8.89
CA ARG A 4 -5.93 -15.89 9.00
C ARG A 4 -6.44 -16.53 10.29
N GLN A 5 -6.41 -15.79 11.37
CA GLN A 5 -6.87 -16.29 12.67
C GLN A 5 -8.39 -16.22 12.83
N ASN A 6 -9.04 -15.32 12.07
CA ASN A 6 -10.46 -15.02 12.21
C ASN A 6 -11.18 -14.93 10.84
N PRO A 7 -11.03 -15.93 9.94
CA PRO A 7 -11.55 -15.80 8.58
C PRO A 7 -13.08 -15.66 8.54
N GLU A 8 -13.82 -16.41 9.33
CA GLU A 8 -15.28 -16.37 9.34
C GLU A 8 -15.82 -15.06 9.91
N PHE A 9 -15.15 -14.49 10.92
CA PHE A 9 -15.49 -13.17 11.44
C PHE A 9 -15.31 -12.09 10.35
N VAL A 10 -14.22 -12.14 9.59
CA VAL A 10 -13.96 -11.16 8.52
C VAL A 10 -14.92 -11.36 7.35
N LYS A 11 -15.27 -12.59 7.00
CA LYS A 11 -16.32 -12.88 6.00
C LYS A 11 -17.65 -12.25 6.38
N THR A 12 -18.06 -12.43 7.65
CA THR A 12 -19.28 -11.82 8.18
C THR A 12 -19.21 -10.29 8.11
N ALA A 13 -18.07 -9.68 8.48
CA ALA A 13 -17.90 -8.24 8.38
C ALA A 13 -17.98 -7.72 6.92
N VAL A 14 -17.44 -8.48 5.96
CA VAL A 14 -17.57 -8.17 4.53
C VAL A 14 -19.04 -8.24 4.07
N GLN A 15 -19.77 -9.31 4.47
CA GLN A 15 -21.19 -9.48 4.17
C GLN A 15 -22.04 -8.35 4.77
N ASN A 16 -21.79 -7.96 6.01
CA ASN A 16 -22.49 -6.86 6.67
C ASN A 16 -22.31 -5.52 5.95
N ARG A 17 -21.32 -5.41 5.07
CA ARG A 17 -21.06 -4.26 4.21
C ARG A 17 -21.43 -4.50 2.75
N ASN A 18 -22.32 -5.47 2.51
CA ASN A 18 -22.80 -5.87 1.19
C ASN A 18 -21.69 -6.31 0.22
N GLY A 19 -20.55 -6.79 0.75
CA GLY A 19 -19.45 -7.33 -0.02
C GLY A 19 -19.54 -8.85 -0.21
N ASP A 20 -18.80 -9.37 -1.19
CA ASP A 20 -18.70 -10.80 -1.43
C ASP A 20 -17.68 -11.44 -0.47
N PRO A 21 -18.10 -12.35 0.45
CA PRO A 21 -17.20 -13.02 1.39
C PRO A 21 -16.19 -13.96 0.70
N ALA A 22 -16.42 -14.37 -0.56
CA ALA A 22 -15.50 -15.24 -1.31
C ALA A 22 -14.12 -14.58 -1.50
N VAL A 23 -14.02 -13.24 -1.45
CA VAL A 23 -12.74 -12.53 -1.48
C VAL A 23 -11.78 -12.95 -0.36
N ILE A 24 -12.32 -13.36 0.79
CA ILE A 24 -11.51 -13.85 1.92
C ILE A 24 -10.93 -15.22 1.62
N ASP A 25 -11.69 -16.12 0.98
CA ASP A 25 -11.19 -17.43 0.58
C ASP A 25 -10.09 -17.29 -0.48
N GLU A 26 -10.27 -16.40 -1.46
CA GLU A 26 -9.24 -16.09 -2.45
C GLU A 26 -7.97 -15.55 -1.78
N LEU A 27 -8.10 -14.57 -0.87
CA LEU A 27 -6.98 -14.01 -0.12
C LEU A 27 -6.21 -15.10 0.64
N MET A 28 -6.93 -16.00 1.32
CA MET A 28 -6.34 -17.10 2.09
C MET A 28 -5.59 -18.09 1.19
N ALA A 29 -6.14 -18.41 0.02
CA ALA A 29 -5.49 -19.29 -0.95
C ALA A 29 -4.20 -18.66 -1.50
N VAL A 30 -4.24 -17.38 -1.87
CA VAL A 30 -3.06 -16.62 -2.33
C VAL A 30 -2.01 -16.50 -1.22
N ASP A 31 -2.41 -16.23 0.04
CA ASP A 31 -1.48 -16.15 1.18
C ASP A 31 -0.79 -17.51 1.45
N ALA A 32 -1.50 -18.60 1.30
CA ALA A 32 -0.90 -19.93 1.45
C ALA A 32 0.16 -20.20 0.36
N GLN A 33 -0.14 -19.88 -0.90
CA GLN A 33 0.80 -19.98 -2.02
C GLN A 33 2.01 -19.06 -1.83
N ARG A 34 1.78 -17.82 -1.39
CA ARG A 34 2.82 -16.82 -1.14
C ARG A 34 3.80 -17.31 -0.07
N ARG A 35 3.30 -17.81 1.06
CA ARG A 35 4.16 -18.35 2.14
C ARG A 35 4.96 -19.56 1.68
N ALA A 36 4.37 -20.46 0.92
CA ALA A 36 5.07 -21.60 0.35
C ALA A 36 6.19 -21.13 -0.63
N ALA A 37 5.91 -20.16 -1.48
CA ALA A 37 6.88 -19.60 -2.42
C ALA A 37 8.03 -18.88 -1.70
N ILE A 38 7.74 -18.11 -0.63
CA ILE A 38 8.76 -17.45 0.20
C ILE A 38 9.67 -18.51 0.83
N SER A 39 9.10 -19.52 1.50
CA SER A 39 9.88 -20.61 2.12
C SER A 39 10.76 -21.34 1.11
N GLN A 40 10.25 -21.59 -0.10
CA GLN A 40 11.02 -22.20 -1.19
C GLN A 40 12.18 -21.29 -1.64
N SER A 41 11.92 -20.00 -1.83
CA SER A 41 12.93 -19.02 -2.24
C SER A 41 14.03 -18.86 -1.18
N GLU A 42 13.65 -18.81 0.10
CA GLU A 42 14.60 -18.76 1.22
C GLU A 42 15.46 -20.02 1.31
N ALA A 43 14.87 -21.22 1.11
CA ALA A 43 15.60 -22.47 1.09
C ALA A 43 16.62 -22.52 -0.05
N MET A 44 16.23 -22.08 -1.27
CA MET A 44 17.13 -21.98 -2.42
C MET A 44 18.28 -20.99 -2.15
N GLN A 45 17.98 -19.82 -1.59
CA GLN A 45 19.00 -18.83 -1.24
C GLN A 45 19.95 -19.36 -0.16
N ALA A 46 19.44 -20.06 0.85
CA ALA A 46 20.26 -20.68 1.89
C ALA A 46 21.17 -21.76 1.30
N SER A 47 20.66 -22.61 0.40
CA SER A 47 21.46 -23.61 -0.34
C SER A 47 22.57 -22.95 -1.13
N ARG A 48 22.25 -21.91 -1.91
CA ARG A 48 23.23 -21.14 -2.68
C ARG A 48 24.33 -20.52 -1.79
N ASN A 49 23.96 -19.96 -0.65
CA ASN A 49 24.92 -19.38 0.30
C ASN A 49 25.84 -20.47 0.86
N ARG A 50 25.32 -21.64 1.23
CA ARG A 50 26.12 -22.79 1.69
C ARG A 50 27.11 -23.26 0.63
N LEU A 51 26.72 -23.22 -0.65
CA LEU A 51 27.56 -23.65 -1.76
C LEU A 51 28.59 -22.60 -2.23
N SER A 52 28.60 -21.41 -1.65
CA SER A 52 29.50 -20.31 -2.09
C SER A 52 30.98 -20.66 -2.04
N ASN A 53 31.39 -21.52 -1.09
CA ASN A 53 32.78 -21.96 -0.93
C ASN A 53 33.23 -23.10 -1.86
N PHE A 54 32.34 -23.63 -2.69
CA PHE A 54 32.69 -24.75 -3.61
C PHE A 54 33.82 -24.38 -4.57
N MET A 55 33.73 -23.27 -5.26
CA MET A 55 34.75 -22.86 -6.24
C MET A 55 36.11 -22.59 -5.64
N PRO A 56 36.23 -21.87 -4.51
CA PRO A 56 37.49 -21.77 -3.76
C PRO A 56 38.11 -23.12 -3.40
N LEU A 57 37.32 -24.08 -2.91
CA LEU A 57 37.78 -25.42 -2.57
C LEU A 57 38.24 -26.21 -3.82
N LEU A 58 37.49 -26.18 -4.89
CA LEU A 58 37.85 -26.81 -6.15
C LEU A 58 39.16 -26.25 -6.72
N GLN A 59 39.40 -24.94 -6.61
CA GLN A 59 40.65 -24.32 -7.00
C GLN A 59 41.82 -24.71 -6.09
N GLN A 60 41.61 -24.87 -4.78
CA GLN A 60 42.64 -25.38 -3.85
C GLN A 60 43.04 -26.80 -4.22
N LEU A 61 42.08 -27.70 -4.49
CA LEU A 61 42.35 -29.06 -4.96
C LEU A 61 43.14 -29.08 -6.28
N LYS A 62 42.79 -28.19 -7.22
CA LYS A 62 43.58 -28.04 -8.47
C LYS A 62 45.04 -27.63 -8.22
N LYS A 63 45.27 -26.73 -7.27
CA LYS A 63 46.66 -26.29 -6.93
C LYS A 63 47.45 -27.38 -6.20
N ALA A 64 46.76 -28.22 -5.42
CA ALA A 64 47.34 -29.34 -4.68
C ALA A 64 47.49 -30.62 -5.54
N ASN A 65 47.16 -30.58 -6.83
CA ASN A 65 47.14 -31.72 -7.74
C ASN A 65 48.48 -32.46 -7.79
N GLY A 66 48.53 -33.68 -7.25
CA GLY A 66 49.74 -34.50 -7.15
C GLY A 66 50.71 -34.17 -6.00
N ASP A 67 50.38 -33.18 -5.15
CA ASP A 67 51.17 -32.82 -3.95
C ASP A 67 50.46 -33.37 -2.69
N ALA A 68 51.02 -34.40 -2.07
CA ALA A 68 50.40 -35.13 -0.97
C ALA A 68 50.14 -34.26 0.28
N ASP A 69 51.05 -33.35 0.63
CA ASP A 69 50.90 -32.52 1.84
C ASP A 69 49.85 -31.39 1.62
N ALA A 70 49.89 -30.77 0.44
CA ALA A 70 48.90 -29.76 0.07
C ALA A 70 47.49 -30.39 -0.09
N LEU A 71 47.43 -31.61 -0.60
CA LEU A 71 46.18 -32.35 -0.82
C LEU A 71 45.52 -32.71 0.49
N SER A 72 46.23 -33.27 1.45
CA SER A 72 45.70 -33.62 2.78
C SER A 72 45.06 -32.43 3.50
N LYS A 73 45.66 -31.22 3.36
CA LYS A 73 45.05 -29.97 3.89
C LYS A 73 43.80 -29.54 3.16
N ALA A 74 43.75 -29.70 1.83
CA ALA A 74 42.60 -29.35 1.02
C ALA A 74 41.43 -30.32 1.28
N GLU A 75 41.70 -31.63 1.42
CA GLU A 75 40.72 -32.65 1.79
C GLU A 75 40.04 -32.39 3.13
N GLY A 76 40.83 -32.06 4.15
CA GLY A 76 40.29 -31.71 5.48
C GLY A 76 39.29 -30.55 5.39
N ARG A 77 39.55 -29.54 4.53
CA ARG A 77 38.64 -28.44 4.30
C ARG A 77 37.39 -28.87 3.51
N VAL A 78 37.51 -29.76 2.51
CA VAL A 78 36.40 -30.33 1.79
C VAL A 78 35.52 -31.17 2.70
N GLN A 79 36.09 -31.99 3.56
CA GLN A 79 35.35 -32.79 4.54
C GLN A 79 34.56 -31.91 5.51
N ALA A 80 35.22 -30.87 6.08
CA ALA A 80 34.56 -29.91 6.96
C ALA A 80 33.42 -29.17 6.27
N PHE A 81 33.62 -28.74 5.02
CA PHE A 81 32.58 -28.07 4.20
C PHE A 81 31.37 -28.97 3.89
N CYS A 82 31.62 -30.26 3.65
CA CYS A 82 30.59 -31.22 3.27
C CYS A 82 29.99 -32.00 4.45
N ALA A 83 30.40 -31.72 5.68
CA ALA A 83 30.05 -32.54 6.85
C ALA A 83 28.54 -32.75 7.04
N GLU A 84 27.74 -31.72 6.78
CA GLU A 84 26.29 -31.70 7.00
C GLU A 84 25.46 -31.88 5.72
N PHE A 85 26.08 -32.18 4.57
CA PHE A 85 25.38 -32.24 3.28
C PHE A 85 24.67 -33.59 3.08
N ALA A 86 23.34 -33.55 2.98
CA ALA A 86 22.52 -34.72 2.70
C ALA A 86 22.60 -35.13 1.21
N ALA A 87 22.53 -36.43 0.93
CA ALA A 87 22.77 -36.97 -0.42
C ALA A 87 21.80 -36.46 -1.49
N ASP A 88 20.52 -36.37 -1.12
CA ASP A 88 19.44 -35.99 -2.07
C ASP A 88 19.16 -34.48 -2.18
N THR A 89 20.18 -33.67 -1.91
CA THR A 89 20.12 -32.21 -1.95
C THR A 89 21.10 -31.65 -2.98
N PRO A 90 20.92 -30.39 -3.41
CA PRO A 90 21.94 -29.70 -4.23
C PRO A 90 23.33 -29.69 -3.58
N GLU A 91 23.39 -29.54 -2.26
CA GLU A 91 24.61 -29.64 -1.47
C GLU A 91 25.22 -31.05 -1.55
N GLY A 92 24.38 -32.09 -1.49
CA GLY A 92 24.84 -33.48 -1.70
C GLY A 92 25.43 -33.71 -3.09
N ALA A 93 24.81 -33.16 -4.12
CA ALA A 93 25.34 -33.18 -5.48
C ALA A 93 26.71 -32.43 -5.56
N ALA A 94 26.84 -31.28 -4.90
CA ALA A 94 28.11 -30.56 -4.82
C ALA A 94 29.17 -31.35 -4.05
N LYS A 95 28.81 -32.04 -2.96
CA LYS A 95 29.69 -32.95 -2.22
C LYS A 95 30.24 -34.07 -3.14
N ALA A 96 29.37 -34.69 -3.95
CA ALA A 96 29.80 -35.71 -4.91
C ALA A 96 30.81 -35.17 -5.92
N LEU A 97 30.61 -33.94 -6.43
CA LEU A 97 31.55 -33.27 -7.32
C LEU A 97 32.90 -32.97 -6.65
N LEU A 98 32.90 -32.53 -5.39
CA LEU A 98 34.16 -32.33 -4.63
C LEU A 98 34.89 -33.65 -4.33
N SER A 99 34.14 -34.72 -4.02
CA SER A 99 34.71 -36.04 -3.81
C SER A 99 35.40 -36.58 -5.10
N GLU A 100 34.75 -36.39 -6.27
CA GLU A 100 35.35 -36.69 -7.58
C GLU A 100 36.61 -35.84 -7.82
N ALA A 101 36.57 -34.56 -7.44
CA ALA A 101 37.73 -33.67 -7.57
C ALA A 101 38.91 -34.11 -6.69
N VAL A 102 38.65 -34.57 -5.46
CA VAL A 102 39.68 -35.13 -4.54
C VAL A 102 40.34 -36.34 -5.20
N GLN A 103 39.57 -37.35 -5.62
CA GLN A 103 40.09 -38.54 -6.28
C GLN A 103 40.97 -38.25 -7.50
N LYS A 104 40.55 -37.26 -8.33
CA LYS A 104 41.32 -36.84 -9.50
C LYS A 104 42.60 -36.09 -9.09
N ALA A 105 42.57 -35.31 -8.02
CA ALA A 105 43.74 -34.60 -7.50
C ALA A 105 44.78 -35.56 -6.89
N GLU A 106 44.34 -36.63 -6.19
CA GLU A 106 45.18 -37.73 -5.69
C GLU A 106 45.94 -38.44 -6.83
N ALA A 107 45.26 -38.66 -7.93
CA ALA A 107 45.83 -39.27 -9.12
C ALA A 107 46.67 -38.28 -9.99
N GLY A 108 46.85 -37.02 -9.57
CA GLY A 108 47.52 -35.99 -10.34
C GLY A 108 46.79 -35.57 -11.62
N ALA A 109 45.52 -35.92 -11.73
CA ALA A 109 44.68 -35.78 -12.94
C ALA A 109 43.66 -34.63 -12.91
N LEU A 110 43.64 -33.79 -11.85
CA LEU A 110 42.73 -32.64 -11.72
C LEU A 110 43.27 -31.42 -12.48
N ALA A 111 43.36 -31.51 -13.79
CA ALA A 111 43.82 -30.43 -14.68
C ALA A 111 43.06 -30.42 -16.00
N GLY A 112 43.20 -29.38 -16.81
CA GLY A 112 42.58 -29.28 -18.13
C GLY A 112 41.06 -29.59 -18.14
N ASP A 113 40.66 -30.55 -18.97
CA ASP A 113 39.27 -30.92 -19.20
C ASP A 113 38.57 -31.50 -17.94
N ALA A 114 39.31 -32.21 -17.09
CA ALA A 114 38.76 -32.78 -15.87
C ALA A 114 38.30 -31.72 -14.88
N PHE A 115 39.11 -30.69 -14.69
CA PHE A 115 38.75 -29.53 -13.84
C PHE A 115 37.56 -28.75 -14.43
N GLU A 116 37.62 -28.43 -15.72
CA GLU A 116 36.54 -27.70 -16.41
C GLU A 116 35.22 -28.48 -16.40
N SER A 117 35.24 -29.81 -16.57
CA SER A 117 34.05 -30.65 -16.46
C SER A 117 33.36 -30.55 -15.08
N ILE A 118 34.11 -30.68 -13.99
CA ILE A 118 33.57 -30.55 -12.63
C ILE A 118 33.03 -29.13 -12.41
N LYS A 119 33.76 -28.12 -12.82
CA LYS A 119 33.34 -26.72 -12.73
C LYS A 119 32.04 -26.47 -13.50
N GLN A 120 31.91 -26.95 -14.74
CA GLN A 120 30.69 -26.79 -15.54
C GLN A 120 29.47 -27.49 -14.92
N ARG A 121 29.68 -28.69 -14.38
CA ARG A 121 28.61 -29.43 -13.68
C ARG A 121 28.16 -28.70 -12.42
N PHE A 122 29.09 -28.10 -11.66
CA PHE A 122 28.74 -27.25 -10.53
C PHE A 122 28.00 -25.97 -10.96
N LEU A 123 28.48 -25.29 -12.01
CA LEU A 123 27.80 -24.10 -12.54
C LEU A 123 26.38 -24.44 -13.05
N SER A 124 26.17 -25.62 -13.61
CA SER A 124 24.83 -26.10 -14.01
C SER A 124 23.93 -26.36 -12.80
N LEU A 125 24.49 -26.89 -11.69
CA LEU A 125 23.80 -27.03 -10.44
C LEU A 125 23.38 -25.66 -9.89
N MET A 126 24.30 -24.69 -9.85
CA MET A 126 24.03 -23.31 -9.39
C MET A 126 23.01 -22.58 -10.23
N LYS A 127 22.92 -22.85 -11.54
CA LYS A 127 21.87 -22.26 -12.40
C LYS A 127 20.47 -22.77 -12.06
N LYS A 128 20.32 -24.06 -11.71
CA LYS A 128 19.04 -24.60 -11.22
C LYS A 128 18.60 -23.96 -9.91
N GLU A 129 19.56 -23.56 -9.10
CA GLU A 129 19.37 -22.89 -7.80
C GLU A 129 19.39 -21.35 -7.91
N ASP A 130 19.26 -20.79 -9.12
CA ASP A 130 19.41 -19.32 -9.32
C ASP A 130 18.29 -18.50 -8.62
N GLY A 131 17.20 -19.15 -8.25
CA GLY A 131 16.15 -18.51 -7.45
C GLY A 131 15.40 -17.37 -8.16
N ALA A 132 15.81 -16.97 -9.37
CA ALA A 132 15.19 -15.87 -10.10
C ALA A 132 13.71 -16.12 -10.38
N GLU A 133 13.36 -17.33 -10.83
CA GLU A 133 11.97 -17.74 -11.05
C GLU A 133 11.19 -17.81 -9.73
N ALA A 134 11.81 -18.33 -8.67
CA ALA A 134 11.19 -18.37 -7.34
C ALA A 134 10.92 -16.97 -6.82
N LYS A 135 11.85 -16.03 -7.00
CA LYS A 135 11.67 -14.62 -6.63
C LYS A 135 10.56 -13.96 -7.44
N GLN A 136 10.53 -14.14 -8.76
CA GLN A 136 9.45 -13.61 -9.61
C GLN A 136 8.08 -14.15 -9.17
N LYS A 137 8.00 -15.42 -8.79
CA LYS A 137 6.76 -16.02 -8.26
C LYS A 137 6.36 -15.39 -6.93
N VAL A 138 7.32 -15.13 -6.02
CA VAL A 138 7.05 -14.41 -4.76
C VAL A 138 6.52 -13.02 -5.05
N ASP A 139 7.21 -12.24 -5.89
CA ASP A 139 6.83 -10.87 -6.24
C ASP A 139 5.40 -10.81 -6.86
N ALA A 140 5.08 -11.75 -7.75
CA ALA A 140 3.76 -11.86 -8.36
C ALA A 140 2.66 -12.19 -7.34
N LEU A 141 2.93 -13.10 -6.40
CA LEU A 141 1.99 -13.48 -5.35
C LEU A 141 1.82 -12.37 -4.31
N GLU A 142 2.88 -11.64 -3.96
CA GLU A 142 2.79 -10.47 -3.08
C GLU A 142 1.97 -9.34 -3.70
N LYS A 143 2.17 -9.09 -4.99
CA LYS A 143 1.36 -8.13 -5.74
C LYS A 143 -0.11 -8.55 -5.71
N ARG A 144 -0.43 -9.80 -6.07
CA ARG A 144 -1.82 -10.30 -6.05
C ARG A 144 -2.45 -10.26 -4.67
N PHE A 145 -1.70 -10.67 -3.64
CA PHE A 145 -2.15 -10.59 -2.25
C PHE A 145 -2.51 -9.16 -1.84
N THR A 146 -1.67 -8.19 -2.20
CA THR A 146 -1.90 -6.77 -1.91
C THR A 146 -3.12 -6.23 -2.68
N GLU A 147 -3.27 -6.58 -3.96
CA GLU A 147 -4.42 -6.19 -4.78
C GLU A 147 -5.74 -6.65 -4.16
N ILE A 148 -5.82 -7.91 -3.71
CA ILE A 148 -7.01 -8.44 -3.04
C ILE A 148 -7.22 -7.74 -1.70
N LEU A 149 -6.18 -7.59 -0.89
CA LEU A 149 -6.27 -6.98 0.43
C LEU A 149 -6.81 -5.54 0.37
N LEU A 150 -6.43 -4.77 -0.64
CA LEU A 150 -6.90 -3.40 -0.85
C LEU A 150 -8.39 -3.30 -1.24
N THR A 151 -9.03 -4.40 -1.63
CA THR A 151 -10.48 -4.42 -1.92
C THR A 151 -11.33 -4.75 -0.70
N ILE A 152 -10.72 -5.29 0.37
CA ILE A 152 -11.44 -5.70 1.57
C ILE A 152 -11.77 -4.47 2.40
N PRO A 153 -13.06 -4.22 2.72
CA PRO A 153 -13.45 -3.08 3.53
C PRO A 153 -13.00 -3.27 4.98
N ASN A 154 -12.80 -2.15 5.70
CA ASN A 154 -12.54 -2.17 7.12
C ASN A 154 -13.72 -2.81 7.88
N ILE A 155 -13.39 -3.46 9.00
CA ILE A 155 -14.37 -4.04 9.90
C ILE A 155 -15.09 -2.88 10.62
N GLN A 156 -16.43 -2.89 10.58
CA GLN A 156 -17.23 -1.91 11.30
C GLN A 156 -17.15 -2.13 12.81
N HIS A 157 -17.26 -1.04 13.57
CA HIS A 157 -17.41 -1.11 15.02
C HIS A 157 -18.74 -1.78 15.42
N GLU A 158 -18.79 -2.46 16.55
CA GLU A 158 -19.97 -3.20 17.01
C GLU A 158 -21.22 -2.34 17.20
N SER A 159 -21.05 -1.04 17.48
CA SER A 159 -22.16 -0.08 17.60
C SER A 159 -22.81 0.30 16.26
N VAL A 160 -22.21 -0.06 15.14
CA VAL A 160 -22.76 0.26 13.81
C VAL A 160 -23.81 -0.78 13.45
N PRO A 161 -25.09 -0.40 13.28
CA PRO A 161 -26.13 -1.33 12.87
C PRO A 161 -25.87 -1.87 11.46
N VAL A 162 -26.25 -3.14 11.25
CA VAL A 162 -26.22 -3.74 9.92
C VAL A 162 -27.50 -3.32 9.19
N GLY A 163 -27.35 -2.73 8.00
CA GLY A 163 -28.45 -2.28 7.18
C GLY A 163 -28.19 -2.54 5.70
N LYS A 164 -29.29 -2.62 4.93
CA LYS A 164 -29.24 -2.87 3.49
C LYS A 164 -28.77 -1.64 2.70
N ASP A 165 -29.25 -0.46 3.09
CA ASP A 165 -28.94 0.82 2.48
C ASP A 165 -29.17 1.97 3.49
N ASP A 166 -29.07 3.22 3.03
CA ASP A 166 -29.18 4.43 3.84
C ASP A 166 -30.59 4.66 4.44
N SER A 167 -31.62 3.98 3.94
CA SER A 167 -32.97 4.05 4.52
C SER A 167 -33.05 3.40 5.91
N GLU A 168 -32.11 2.52 6.24
CA GLU A 168 -32.01 1.84 7.54
C GLU A 168 -31.05 2.55 8.51
N ASN A 169 -30.53 3.73 8.16
CA ASN A 169 -29.68 4.51 9.05
C ASN A 169 -30.42 4.89 10.33
N VAL A 170 -29.75 4.73 11.48
CA VAL A 170 -30.28 5.07 12.79
C VAL A 170 -29.75 6.44 13.19
N GLU A 171 -30.67 7.37 13.53
CA GLU A 171 -30.27 8.66 14.10
C GLU A 171 -29.66 8.46 15.47
N VAL A 172 -28.37 8.81 15.62
CA VAL A 172 -27.61 8.62 16.86
C VAL A 172 -27.79 9.81 17.80
N ARG A 173 -27.84 11.03 17.25
CA ARG A 173 -27.91 12.27 18.05
C ARG A 173 -28.56 13.37 17.22
N ARG A 174 -29.35 14.22 17.89
CA ARG A 174 -29.91 15.44 17.33
C ARG A 174 -29.48 16.62 18.18
N TRP A 175 -29.17 17.77 17.53
CA TRP A 175 -28.87 19.03 18.18
C TRP A 175 -29.61 20.17 17.50
N GLY A 176 -30.28 21.03 18.30
CA GLY A 176 -31.02 22.17 17.82
C GLY A 176 -32.35 21.80 17.13
N GLU A 177 -33.08 22.83 16.75
CA GLU A 177 -34.33 22.71 16.00
C GLU A 177 -34.23 23.49 14.69
N PRO A 178 -34.74 22.96 13.56
CA PRO A 178 -34.79 23.68 12.29
C PRO A 178 -35.60 24.98 12.42
N THR A 179 -35.06 26.07 11.89
CA THR A 179 -35.75 27.35 11.88
C THR A 179 -37.07 27.21 11.10
N GLN A 180 -38.17 27.62 11.75
CA GLN A 180 -39.47 27.72 11.08
C GLN A 180 -39.57 29.09 10.41
N PHE A 181 -39.76 29.09 9.10
CA PHE A 181 -39.92 30.31 8.31
C PHE A 181 -41.42 30.59 8.14
N ASP A 182 -41.80 31.87 8.18
CA ASP A 182 -43.16 32.38 7.85
C ASP A 182 -43.31 32.68 6.35
N PHE A 183 -42.34 32.34 5.54
CA PHE A 183 -42.31 32.45 4.09
C PHE A 183 -41.73 31.18 3.47
N GLU A 184 -41.93 31.01 2.15
CA GLU A 184 -41.37 29.90 1.39
C GLU A 184 -39.86 30.13 1.17
N PRO A 185 -38.94 29.32 1.75
CA PRO A 185 -37.50 29.51 1.59
C PRO A 185 -37.06 29.14 0.18
N LYS A 186 -36.23 29.98 -0.42
CA LYS A 186 -35.63 29.71 -1.72
C LYS A 186 -34.35 28.86 -1.57
N PRO A 187 -34.07 27.96 -2.51
CA PRO A 187 -32.84 27.19 -2.50
C PRO A 187 -31.61 28.08 -2.78
N HIS A 188 -30.45 27.65 -2.32
CA HIS A 188 -29.22 28.44 -2.40
C HIS A 188 -28.82 28.85 -3.83
N TRP A 189 -29.14 28.04 -4.83
CA TRP A 189 -28.85 28.36 -6.23
C TRP A 189 -29.69 29.55 -6.75
N ASP A 190 -30.94 29.67 -6.37
CA ASP A 190 -31.80 30.80 -6.73
C ASP A 190 -31.34 32.07 -5.99
N LEU A 191 -31.04 31.95 -4.69
CA LEU A 191 -30.54 33.06 -3.88
C LEU A 191 -29.18 33.58 -4.41
N GLY A 192 -28.21 32.69 -4.63
CA GLY A 192 -26.89 33.05 -5.08
C GLY A 192 -26.89 33.67 -6.48
N GLN A 193 -27.74 33.21 -7.36
CA GLN A 193 -27.89 33.79 -8.69
C GLN A 193 -28.57 35.16 -8.62
N ALA A 194 -29.64 35.29 -7.87
CA ALA A 194 -30.33 36.58 -7.70
C ALA A 194 -29.45 37.64 -7.05
N LEU A 195 -28.55 37.29 -6.15
CA LEU A 195 -27.58 38.15 -5.51
C LEU A 195 -26.32 38.42 -6.36
N GLY A 196 -26.18 37.77 -7.51
CA GLY A 196 -24.99 37.85 -8.35
C GLY A 196 -23.73 37.24 -7.73
N TRP A 197 -23.90 36.28 -6.77
CA TRP A 197 -22.79 35.65 -6.07
C TRP A 197 -22.21 34.47 -6.86
N PHE A 198 -23.04 33.82 -7.70
CA PHE A 198 -22.65 32.68 -8.55
C PHE A 198 -22.75 33.05 -10.02
N ASP A 199 -21.83 32.59 -10.84
CA ASP A 199 -21.83 32.74 -12.29
C ASP A 199 -21.55 31.39 -12.96
N TRP A 200 -22.59 30.61 -13.12
CA TRP A 200 -22.47 29.29 -13.75
C TRP A 200 -22.29 29.35 -15.27
N ASP A 201 -22.78 30.41 -15.92
CA ASP A 201 -22.55 30.61 -17.34
C ASP A 201 -21.06 30.86 -17.64
N ALA A 202 -20.40 31.64 -16.80
CA ALA A 202 -18.94 31.82 -16.88
C ALA A 202 -18.21 30.51 -16.60
N ALA A 203 -18.63 29.74 -15.59
CA ALA A 203 -18.03 28.46 -15.28
C ALA A 203 -18.18 27.44 -16.43
N ALA A 204 -19.37 27.38 -17.04
CA ALA A 204 -19.64 26.51 -18.19
C ALA A 204 -18.76 26.86 -19.40
N ARG A 205 -18.54 28.16 -19.65
CA ARG A 205 -17.64 28.61 -20.75
C ARG A 205 -16.17 28.28 -20.51
N VAL A 206 -15.71 28.31 -19.26
CA VAL A 206 -14.30 28.12 -18.91
C VAL A 206 -13.94 26.65 -18.72
N THR A 207 -14.80 25.90 -18.03
CA THR A 207 -14.48 24.55 -17.57
C THR A 207 -15.55 23.52 -17.91
N GLY A 208 -16.82 23.89 -17.83
CA GLY A 208 -17.96 22.96 -18.02
C GLY A 208 -18.93 22.98 -16.84
N SER A 209 -19.81 21.97 -16.79
CA SER A 209 -20.78 21.80 -15.71
C SER A 209 -20.11 21.42 -14.39
N ARG A 210 -20.84 21.62 -13.27
CA ARG A 210 -20.36 21.30 -11.90
C ARG A 210 -19.11 22.06 -11.47
N PHE A 211 -18.86 23.22 -12.06
CA PHE A 211 -17.92 24.24 -11.59
C PHE A 211 -18.67 25.52 -11.28
N THR A 212 -18.15 26.32 -10.36
CA THR A 212 -18.80 27.56 -9.93
C THR A 212 -17.78 28.70 -9.91
N PHE A 213 -18.14 29.83 -10.53
CA PHE A 213 -17.49 31.10 -10.25
C PHE A 213 -18.21 31.79 -9.12
N TYR A 214 -17.52 32.01 -8.02
CA TYR A 214 -17.97 32.88 -6.93
C TYR A 214 -17.59 34.29 -7.25
N LYS A 215 -18.50 35.26 -7.09
CA LYS A 215 -18.27 36.68 -7.45
C LYS A 215 -18.66 37.59 -6.31
N GLY A 216 -17.97 38.75 -6.24
CA GLY A 216 -18.28 39.83 -5.31
C GLY A 216 -18.39 39.36 -3.86
N LEU A 217 -19.56 39.58 -3.23
CA LEU A 217 -19.81 39.17 -1.85
C LEU A 217 -19.81 37.68 -1.67
N GLY A 218 -20.24 36.90 -2.70
CA GLY A 218 -20.19 35.41 -2.64
C GLY A 218 -18.74 34.90 -2.51
N ALA A 219 -17.82 35.42 -3.30
CA ALA A 219 -16.39 35.10 -3.18
C ALA A 219 -15.78 35.55 -1.83
N ARG A 220 -16.24 36.71 -1.35
CA ARG A 220 -15.79 37.23 -0.05
C ARG A 220 -16.32 36.37 1.10
N LEU A 221 -17.55 35.90 1.03
CA LEU A 221 -18.15 34.99 2.03
C LEU A 221 -17.40 33.66 2.07
N GLU A 222 -17.18 33.03 0.92
CA GLU A 222 -16.40 31.79 0.81
C GLU A 222 -15.04 31.94 1.48
N ARG A 223 -14.29 32.98 1.13
CA ARG A 223 -12.98 33.26 1.76
C ARG A 223 -13.09 33.52 3.26
N SER A 224 -14.15 34.19 3.73
CA SER A 224 -14.35 34.47 5.15
C SER A 224 -14.65 33.19 5.94
N LEU A 225 -15.40 32.25 5.34
CA LEU A 225 -15.74 30.97 5.97
C LEU A 225 -14.49 30.10 6.18
N PHE A 226 -13.66 29.91 5.17
CA PHE A 226 -12.47 29.08 5.39
C PHE A 226 -11.44 29.76 6.31
N ASN A 227 -11.31 31.10 6.29
CA ASN A 227 -10.48 31.79 7.27
C ASN A 227 -11.01 31.64 8.68
N PHE A 228 -12.34 31.73 8.89
CA PHE A 228 -12.95 31.49 10.17
C PHE A 228 -12.69 30.07 10.68
N MET A 229 -12.88 29.06 9.83
CA MET A 229 -12.63 27.67 10.19
C MET A 229 -11.15 27.44 10.54
N MET A 230 -10.21 27.92 9.72
CA MET A 230 -8.78 27.78 9.97
C MET A 230 -8.35 28.43 11.29
N ASN A 231 -8.77 29.67 11.53
CA ASN A 231 -8.47 30.38 12.78
C ASN A 231 -9.06 29.65 13.99
N THR A 232 -10.32 29.20 13.88
CA THR A 232 -10.97 28.44 14.95
C THR A 232 -10.16 27.20 15.33
N HIS A 233 -9.68 26.43 14.34
CA HIS A 233 -8.87 25.25 14.61
C HIS A 233 -7.49 25.60 15.17
N ALA A 234 -6.84 26.64 14.65
CA ALA A 234 -5.56 27.12 15.19
C ALA A 234 -5.70 27.55 16.68
N ASP A 235 -6.76 28.26 17.02
CA ASP A 235 -7.06 28.68 18.40
C ASP A 235 -7.34 27.48 19.32
N HIS A 236 -7.78 26.34 18.75
CA HIS A 236 -7.98 25.07 19.48
C HIS A 236 -6.74 24.14 19.44
N GLY A 237 -5.57 24.66 19.05
CA GLY A 237 -4.30 23.97 19.15
C GLY A 237 -3.98 23.05 17.96
N TYR A 238 -4.61 23.26 16.80
CA TYR A 238 -4.21 22.60 15.57
C TYR A 238 -3.07 23.36 14.90
N THR A 239 -2.11 22.64 14.35
CA THR A 239 -1.07 23.20 13.51
C THR A 239 -1.61 23.37 12.09
N GLU A 240 -1.59 24.60 11.59
CA GLU A 240 -1.98 24.90 10.21
C GLU A 240 -0.90 24.41 9.24
N VAL A 241 -1.31 23.75 8.14
CA VAL A 241 -0.45 23.32 7.05
C VAL A 241 -1.04 23.69 5.70
N LEU A 242 -0.18 24.04 4.75
CA LEU A 242 -0.54 24.29 3.35
C LEU A 242 0.06 23.18 2.48
N PRO A 243 -0.72 22.14 2.18
CA PRO A 243 -0.22 20.95 1.46
C PRO A 243 -0.18 21.18 -0.05
N PRO A 244 0.62 20.40 -0.80
CA PRO A 244 0.54 20.32 -2.25
C PRO A 244 -0.79 19.70 -2.68
N TYR A 245 -1.35 20.17 -3.83
CA TYR A 245 -2.62 19.66 -4.38
C TYR A 245 -2.43 18.55 -5.42
N ILE A 246 -1.20 18.29 -5.80
CA ILE A 246 -0.82 17.18 -6.69
C ILE A 246 0.01 16.18 -5.89
N VAL A 247 -0.39 14.91 -5.93
CA VAL A 247 0.23 13.86 -5.14
C VAL A 247 0.51 12.62 -5.98
N HIS A 248 1.47 11.81 -5.56
CA HIS A 248 1.75 10.50 -6.15
C HIS A 248 0.63 9.49 -5.89
N ARG A 249 0.51 8.47 -6.76
CA ARG A 249 -0.37 7.31 -6.57
C ARG A 249 -0.25 6.70 -5.17
N HIS A 250 0.96 6.53 -4.65
CA HIS A 250 1.18 5.95 -3.32
C HIS A 250 0.48 6.72 -2.21
N SER A 251 0.40 8.05 -2.31
CA SER A 251 -0.33 8.87 -1.34
C SER A 251 -1.83 8.64 -1.42
N MET A 252 -2.38 8.47 -2.63
CA MET A 252 -3.79 8.13 -2.83
C MET A 252 -4.14 6.74 -2.30
N VAL A 253 -3.22 5.78 -2.44
CA VAL A 253 -3.36 4.43 -1.86
C VAL A 253 -3.28 4.47 -0.34
N GLY A 254 -2.36 5.26 0.21
CA GLY A 254 -2.13 5.38 1.66
C GLY A 254 -3.34 5.83 2.46
N THR A 255 -4.25 6.60 1.84
CA THR A 255 -5.51 7.06 2.45
C THR A 255 -6.76 6.34 1.91
N GLY A 256 -6.57 5.23 1.16
CA GLY A 256 -7.68 4.41 0.68
C GLY A 256 -8.50 5.00 -0.46
N GLN A 257 -8.04 6.08 -1.11
CA GLN A 257 -8.69 6.63 -2.29
C GLN A 257 -8.54 5.68 -3.50
N LEU A 258 -7.36 5.10 -3.66
CA LEU A 258 -7.08 4.09 -4.66
C LEU A 258 -6.93 2.70 -4.01
N PRO A 259 -7.29 1.62 -4.73
CA PRO A 259 -7.81 1.59 -6.11
C PRO A 259 -9.30 1.94 -6.24
N LYS A 260 -10.06 1.97 -5.16
CA LYS A 260 -11.53 1.98 -5.13
C LYS A 260 -12.15 3.15 -5.91
N PHE A 261 -11.58 4.35 -5.79
CA PHE A 261 -12.13 5.58 -6.37
C PHE A 261 -11.27 6.13 -7.52
N GLU A 262 -10.63 5.26 -8.30
CA GLU A 262 -9.78 5.70 -9.41
C GLU A 262 -10.56 6.45 -10.50
N GLU A 263 -11.82 6.07 -10.75
CA GLU A 263 -12.69 6.75 -11.72
C GLU A 263 -13.15 8.14 -11.23
N ASP A 264 -13.16 8.35 -9.91
CA ASP A 264 -13.50 9.63 -9.29
C ASP A 264 -12.29 10.58 -9.15
N ALA A 265 -11.09 10.12 -9.49
CA ALA A 265 -9.87 10.89 -9.33
C ALA A 265 -9.44 11.59 -10.63
N PHE A 266 -9.08 12.87 -10.55
CA PHE A 266 -8.43 13.57 -11.67
C PHE A 266 -6.94 13.19 -11.72
N LYS A 267 -6.53 12.57 -12.83
CA LYS A 267 -5.16 12.14 -13.09
C LYS A 267 -4.41 13.12 -13.99
N VAL A 268 -3.15 13.39 -13.68
CA VAL A 268 -2.27 14.20 -14.53
C VAL A 268 -1.76 13.37 -15.70
N VAL A 269 -1.95 13.85 -16.92
CA VAL A 269 -1.53 13.14 -18.13
C VAL A 269 0.00 13.04 -18.22
N GLY A 270 0.50 11.84 -18.55
CA GLY A 270 1.93 11.59 -18.74
C GLY A 270 2.73 11.34 -17.45
N GLN A 271 2.08 11.41 -16.28
CA GLN A 271 2.71 11.14 -14.99
C GLN A 271 1.74 10.37 -14.07
N ASP A 272 2.28 9.65 -13.07
CA ASP A 272 1.46 8.95 -12.09
C ASP A 272 1.12 9.86 -10.88
N TYR A 273 0.59 11.04 -11.21
CA TYR A 273 0.13 12.06 -10.29
C TYR A 273 -1.39 12.24 -10.36
N PHE A 274 -1.96 12.69 -9.23
CA PHE A 274 -3.39 12.95 -9.08
C PHE A 274 -3.61 14.30 -8.41
N LEU A 275 -4.68 14.99 -8.79
CA LEU A 275 -5.23 16.08 -8.01
C LEU A 275 -5.91 15.53 -6.76
N ILE A 276 -5.70 16.15 -5.61
CA ILE A 276 -6.23 15.68 -4.34
C ILE A 276 -7.75 15.82 -4.26
N PRO A 277 -8.49 14.78 -3.80
CA PRO A 277 -9.92 14.90 -3.49
C PRO A 277 -10.18 15.51 -2.10
N THR A 278 -9.15 15.65 -1.27
CA THR A 278 -9.17 16.09 0.13
C THR A 278 -7.75 16.36 0.61
N ALA A 279 -7.57 17.33 1.51
CA ALA A 279 -6.29 17.56 2.18
C ALA A 279 -5.83 16.41 3.08
N GLU A 280 -6.73 15.51 3.47
CA GLU A 280 -6.39 14.27 4.16
C GLU A 280 -5.24 13.53 3.46
N VAL A 281 -5.28 13.45 2.12
CA VAL A 281 -4.28 12.71 1.36
C VAL A 281 -2.86 13.21 1.60
N PRO A 282 -2.51 14.47 1.32
CA PRO A 282 -1.15 14.96 1.56
C PRO A 282 -0.81 15.04 3.05
N VAL A 283 -1.73 15.46 3.92
CA VAL A 283 -1.44 15.66 5.34
C VAL A 283 -1.18 14.33 6.05
N THR A 284 -1.98 13.30 5.79
CA THR A 284 -1.74 11.96 6.36
C THR A 284 -0.43 11.36 5.86
N ASN A 285 -0.10 11.57 4.59
CA ASN A 285 1.13 11.06 3.99
C ASN A 285 2.40 11.84 4.38
N MET A 286 2.32 12.91 5.17
CA MET A 286 3.49 13.55 5.78
C MET A 286 4.32 12.55 6.62
N TYR A 287 3.64 11.58 7.22
CA TYR A 287 4.26 10.58 8.09
C TYR A 287 4.29 9.17 7.47
N ARG A 288 4.05 9.05 6.16
CA ARG A 288 4.20 7.75 5.48
C ARG A 288 5.64 7.26 5.63
N ASP A 289 5.80 5.96 5.93
CA ASP A 289 7.09 5.31 6.17
C ASP A 289 7.89 5.89 7.35
N CYS A 290 7.22 6.65 8.25
CA CYS A 290 7.79 7.17 9.48
C CYS A 290 7.30 6.36 10.69
N ILE A 291 8.17 6.24 11.70
CA ILE A 291 7.83 5.70 13.01
C ILE A 291 7.83 6.88 13.99
N LEU A 292 6.64 7.26 14.43
CA LEU A 292 6.46 8.30 15.45
C LEU A 292 6.69 7.73 16.85
N LYS A 293 7.21 8.56 17.75
CA LYS A 293 7.31 8.21 19.15
C LYS A 293 5.96 8.44 19.85
N ALA A 294 5.64 7.60 20.84
CA ALA A 294 4.38 7.71 21.56
C ALA A 294 4.19 9.08 22.25
N GLU A 295 5.28 9.66 22.76
CA GLU A 295 5.27 10.98 23.39
C GLU A 295 5.02 12.15 22.42
N GLU A 296 5.11 11.95 21.13
CA GLU A 296 4.79 12.96 20.11
C GLU A 296 3.29 13.05 19.82
N LEU A 297 2.52 12.05 20.24
CA LEU A 297 1.08 11.96 20.01
C LEU A 297 0.27 12.63 21.15
N PRO A 298 -0.87 13.19 20.85
CA PRO A 298 -1.50 13.34 19.52
C PRO A 298 -0.91 14.50 18.73
N LEU A 299 -0.74 14.31 17.41
CA LEU A 299 -0.46 15.39 16.47
C LEU A 299 -1.78 15.83 15.81
N ARG A 300 -2.02 17.14 15.73
CA ARG A 300 -3.24 17.70 15.18
C ARG A 300 -2.92 18.76 14.15
N TYR A 301 -3.44 18.57 12.94
CA TYR A 301 -3.24 19.47 11.81
C TYR A 301 -4.57 19.95 11.26
N CYS A 302 -4.61 21.20 10.78
CA CYS A 302 -5.69 21.70 9.95
C CYS A 302 -5.14 22.24 8.64
N ALA A 303 -5.89 22.02 7.56
CA ALA A 303 -5.46 22.43 6.23
C ALA A 303 -6.64 22.93 5.41
N PHE A 304 -6.45 24.08 4.76
CA PHE A 304 -7.31 24.51 3.67
C PHE A 304 -6.77 23.99 2.34
N SER A 305 -7.66 23.47 1.49
CA SER A 305 -7.29 23.11 0.11
C SER A 305 -8.45 23.20 -0.86
N ALA A 306 -8.14 23.43 -2.14
CA ALA A 306 -9.02 23.02 -3.22
C ALA A 306 -9.03 21.49 -3.28
N CYS A 307 -10.21 20.93 -3.51
CA CYS A 307 -10.46 19.48 -3.63
C CYS A 307 -11.08 19.19 -5.00
N PHE A 308 -10.70 18.06 -5.60
CA PHE A 308 -11.07 17.70 -6.97
C PHE A 308 -11.68 16.28 -7.00
N ARG A 309 -12.92 16.17 -7.51
CA ARG A 309 -13.63 14.89 -7.65
C ARG A 309 -14.34 14.82 -9.01
N ALA A 310 -14.11 13.75 -9.76
CA ALA A 310 -14.76 13.55 -11.06
C ALA A 310 -16.24 13.16 -10.94
N GLU A 311 -16.69 12.74 -9.74
CA GLU A 311 -18.09 12.43 -9.45
C GLU A 311 -18.72 11.43 -10.44
N ALA A 312 -17.95 10.43 -10.86
CA ALA A 312 -18.33 9.47 -11.90
C ALA A 312 -19.59 8.68 -11.54
N GLY A 313 -19.75 8.32 -10.25
CA GLY A 313 -20.89 7.55 -9.74
C GLY A 313 -22.14 8.39 -9.40
N SER A 314 -22.12 9.71 -9.63
CA SER A 314 -23.17 10.62 -9.16
C SER A 314 -24.13 11.14 -10.24
N ALA A 315 -24.27 10.40 -11.35
CA ALA A 315 -25.16 10.80 -12.45
C ALA A 315 -26.60 11.04 -11.96
N GLY A 316 -27.12 12.24 -12.21
CA GLY A 316 -28.48 12.62 -11.84
C GLY A 316 -28.72 13.05 -10.39
N ARG A 317 -27.71 12.98 -9.50
CA ARG A 317 -27.84 13.44 -8.12
C ARG A 317 -27.31 14.88 -7.98
N ASP A 318 -28.02 15.71 -7.20
CA ASP A 318 -27.61 17.09 -6.84
C ASP A 318 -27.07 17.88 -8.04
N THR A 319 -27.81 17.88 -9.16
CA THR A 319 -27.36 18.49 -10.42
C THR A 319 -27.42 20.01 -10.42
N ARG A 320 -28.03 20.63 -9.39
CA ARG A 320 -28.18 22.07 -9.24
C ARG A 320 -27.41 22.59 -8.04
N GLY A 321 -26.91 23.83 -8.13
CA GLY A 321 -26.25 24.51 -7.03
C GLY A 321 -24.81 24.06 -6.79
N ILE A 322 -24.35 24.20 -5.55
CA ILE A 322 -22.95 23.99 -5.15
C ILE A 322 -22.73 22.77 -4.25
N ILE A 323 -23.73 21.90 -4.08
CA ILE A 323 -23.63 20.73 -3.20
C ILE A 323 -22.65 19.70 -3.78
N ARG A 324 -22.67 19.51 -5.12
CA ARG A 324 -21.84 18.50 -5.78
C ARG A 324 -21.06 19.11 -6.94
N GLN A 325 -19.79 19.34 -6.72
CA GLN A 325 -18.90 20.03 -7.64
C GLN A 325 -17.66 19.21 -7.94
N HIS A 326 -17.09 19.37 -9.15
CA HIS A 326 -15.80 18.78 -9.54
C HIS A 326 -14.62 19.44 -8.81
N GLN A 327 -14.78 20.72 -8.46
CA GLN A 327 -13.81 21.47 -7.66
C GLN A 327 -14.55 22.23 -6.56
N PHE A 328 -14.11 22.07 -5.31
CA PHE A 328 -14.63 22.79 -4.14
C PHE A 328 -13.53 23.03 -3.13
N ASN A 329 -13.76 23.93 -2.18
CA ASN A 329 -12.82 24.20 -1.10
C ASN A 329 -13.23 23.45 0.17
N LYS A 330 -12.23 23.00 0.93
CA LYS A 330 -12.44 22.27 2.19
C LYS A 330 -11.39 22.69 3.23
N VAL A 331 -11.83 22.87 4.46
CA VAL A 331 -10.96 22.86 5.63
C VAL A 331 -11.02 21.49 6.25
N GLU A 332 -9.88 20.85 6.38
CA GLU A 332 -9.71 19.48 6.86
C GLU A 332 -8.98 19.47 8.19
N MET A 333 -9.43 18.63 9.12
CA MET A 333 -8.70 18.30 10.35
C MET A 333 -8.13 16.89 10.24
N VAL A 334 -6.86 16.72 10.59
CA VAL A 334 -6.19 15.41 10.60
C VAL A 334 -5.52 15.22 11.96
N HIS A 335 -5.85 14.12 12.62
CA HIS A 335 -5.24 13.72 13.88
C HIS A 335 -4.40 12.44 13.70
N PHE A 336 -3.22 12.44 14.31
CA PHE A 336 -2.45 11.23 14.57
C PHE A 336 -2.59 10.95 16.07
N ALA A 337 -3.52 10.08 16.41
CA ALA A 337 -3.90 9.78 17.78
C ALA A 337 -3.25 8.49 18.27
N HIS A 338 -3.06 8.35 19.60
CA HIS A 338 -2.79 7.05 20.17
C HIS A 338 -3.99 6.12 19.94
N PRO A 339 -3.80 4.83 19.59
CA PRO A 339 -4.91 3.92 19.32
C PRO A 339 -5.99 3.87 20.42
N ASP A 340 -5.58 3.93 21.69
CA ASP A 340 -6.49 3.87 22.84
C ASP A 340 -7.35 5.13 23.00
N ASP A 341 -6.93 6.26 22.41
CA ASP A 341 -7.59 7.57 22.54
C ASP A 341 -8.38 7.96 21.27
N SER A 342 -8.35 7.15 20.22
CA SER A 342 -8.88 7.51 18.90
C SER A 342 -10.36 7.84 18.88
N TYR A 343 -11.20 7.14 19.67
CA TYR A 343 -12.62 7.45 19.80
C TYR A 343 -12.89 8.76 20.55
N GLN A 344 -12.06 9.08 21.54
CA GLN A 344 -12.12 10.36 22.25
C GLN A 344 -11.73 11.53 21.35
N ASP A 345 -10.70 11.34 20.51
CA ASP A 345 -10.28 12.34 19.53
C ASP A 345 -11.32 12.53 18.40
N LEU A 346 -12.12 11.50 18.08
CA LEU A 346 -13.23 11.63 17.13
C LEU A 346 -14.35 12.55 17.65
N GLU A 347 -14.65 12.49 18.95
CA GLU A 347 -15.71 13.32 19.56
C GLU A 347 -15.28 14.79 19.83
N ARG A 348 -14.02 15.12 19.62
CA ARG A 348 -13.46 16.46 19.83
C ARG A 348 -13.70 17.37 18.64
#